data_d770064a4d61e5d9483f7bc0230e99cf
#
_entry.id   d770064a4d61e5d9483f7bc0230e99cf
#
_cell.length_a   1.000
_cell.length_b   1.000
_cell.length_c   1.000
_cell.angle_alpha   90.00
_cell.angle_beta   90.00
_cell.angle_gamma   90.00
#
_symmetry.space_group_name_H-M   'P 1'
#
loop_
_entity.id
_entity.type
_entity.pdbx_description
1 polymer ?
#
loop_
_entity_poly.entity_id
_entity_poly.type
_entity_poly.pdbx_seq_one_letter_code
_entity_poly.pdbx_strand_id
1 'polypeptide(L)'
;MNYQTIYNSPVGKLKLVSDGNYLIGLHFSREQHKSGPAIQQKAVKPFPEVIRQLDEYFCGTRTEFDVPIRFIGTPFQVNAWEALKSIPYGETISYKQQAERVGSFPRAIGLANGQNPIAIIVPCHRVIGADGQLVGYGGGLNLKKALLNFEAMVHDFGPQPFAPLDAKCISSDGSPWL
;
A
#
# COMPACT_ATOMS: atom_id res chain seq x y z
N MET A 1 19.56 -3.40 -12.47
CA MET A 1 20.10 -3.37 -11.08
C MET A 1 18.99 -2.86 -10.19
N ASN A 2 18.72 -3.55 -9.09
CA ASN A 2 17.67 -3.14 -8.15
C ASN A 2 18.29 -2.50 -6.91
N TYR A 3 17.57 -1.53 -6.35
CA TYR A 3 17.91 -0.84 -5.12
C TYR A 3 16.84 -1.12 -4.07
N GLN A 4 17.19 -1.08 -2.79
CA GLN A 4 16.24 -1.25 -1.71
C GLN A 4 16.54 -0.32 -0.54
N THR A 5 15.52 0.00 0.23
CA THR A 5 15.63 0.71 1.51
C THR A 5 14.54 0.26 2.47
N ILE A 6 14.74 0.53 3.75
CA ILE A 6 13.75 0.28 4.78
C ILE A 6 13.12 1.60 5.20
N TYR A 7 11.80 1.63 5.21
CA TYR A 7 10.99 2.71 5.75
C TYR A 7 10.35 2.26 7.06
N ASN A 8 10.59 3.02 8.13
CA ASN A 8 9.96 2.76 9.42
C ASN A 8 8.61 3.46 9.46
N SER A 9 7.53 2.68 9.42
CA SER A 9 6.16 3.16 9.44
C SER A 9 5.47 2.86 10.77
N PRO A 10 4.30 3.49 11.05
CA PRO A 10 3.47 3.13 12.21
C PRO A 10 3.00 1.67 12.22
N VAL A 11 2.98 1.02 11.07
CA VAL A 11 2.60 -0.39 10.91
C VAL A 11 3.81 -1.34 10.87
N GLY A 12 4.99 -0.84 11.19
CA GLY A 12 6.24 -1.60 11.19
C GLY A 12 7.16 -1.24 10.03
N LYS A 13 8.22 -2.02 9.89
CA LYS A 13 9.20 -1.80 8.82
C LYS A 13 8.64 -2.23 7.47
N LEU A 14 8.72 -1.33 6.50
CA LEU A 14 8.36 -1.58 5.12
C LEU A 14 9.64 -1.59 4.27
N LYS A 15 9.76 -2.59 3.41
CA LYS A 15 10.85 -2.71 2.46
C LYS A 15 10.42 -2.12 1.13
N LEU A 16 11.14 -1.10 0.67
CA LEU A 16 10.95 -0.47 -0.62
C LEU A 16 11.98 -1.02 -1.60
N VAL A 17 11.56 -1.31 -2.83
CA VAL A 17 12.43 -1.78 -3.92
C VAL A 17 12.21 -0.93 -5.17
N SER A 18 13.29 -0.52 -5.81
CA SER A 18 13.29 0.32 -7.02
C SER A 18 14.24 -0.24 -8.09
N ASP A 19 13.92 0.00 -9.35
CA ASP A 19 14.84 -0.24 -10.48
C ASP A 19 15.72 0.98 -10.83
N GLY A 20 15.63 2.05 -10.02
CA GLY A 20 16.34 3.31 -10.24
C GLY A 20 15.47 4.43 -10.82
N ASN A 21 14.31 4.11 -11.35
CA ASN A 21 13.33 5.05 -11.90
C ASN A 21 11.92 4.84 -11.33
N TYR A 22 11.54 3.60 -11.10
CA TYR A 22 10.21 3.19 -10.65
C TYR A 22 10.27 2.43 -9.34
N LEU A 23 9.26 2.61 -8.51
CA LEU A 23 9.00 1.70 -7.40
C LEU A 23 8.45 0.39 -7.98
N ILE A 24 9.12 -0.71 -7.67
CA ILE A 24 8.74 -2.06 -8.11
C ILE A 24 8.37 -2.99 -6.97
N GLY A 25 8.55 -2.54 -5.73
CA GLY A 25 8.16 -3.30 -4.53
C GLY A 25 7.97 -2.42 -3.31
N LEU A 26 6.93 -2.74 -2.54
CA LEU A 26 6.68 -2.27 -1.18
C LEU A 26 6.11 -3.44 -0.39
N HIS A 27 6.88 -3.97 0.54
CA HIS A 27 6.55 -5.20 1.26
C HIS A 27 6.61 -5.01 2.76
N PHE A 28 5.74 -5.70 3.49
CA PHE A 28 5.84 -5.80 4.95
C PHE A 28 7.01 -6.70 5.34
N SER A 29 7.67 -6.40 6.44
CA SER A 29 8.86 -7.15 6.89
C SER A 29 8.59 -8.64 7.21
N ARG A 30 7.32 -9.00 7.42
CA ARG A 30 6.89 -10.38 7.66
C ARG A 30 6.73 -11.19 6.37
N GLU A 31 6.67 -10.53 5.23
CA GLU A 31 6.55 -11.19 3.94
C GLU A 31 7.92 -11.64 3.46
N GLN A 32 8.09 -12.93 3.27
CA GLN A 32 9.30 -13.50 2.67
C GLN A 32 9.29 -13.31 1.14
N HIS A 33 9.14 -12.06 0.67
CA HIS A 33 9.35 -11.81 -0.72
C HIS A 33 10.84 -11.96 -1.05
N LYS A 34 11.16 -12.96 -1.84
CA LYS A 34 12.48 -13.14 -2.43
C LYS A 34 12.72 -12.02 -3.45
N SER A 35 13.02 -10.82 -2.96
CA SER A 35 13.62 -9.81 -3.82
C SER A 35 14.97 -10.35 -4.24
N GLY A 36 15.25 -10.34 -5.52
CA GLY A 36 16.58 -10.62 -6.03
C GLY A 36 17.65 -9.71 -5.40
N PRO A 37 18.92 -9.88 -5.73
CA PRO A 37 19.99 -9.05 -5.19
C PRO A 37 19.69 -7.56 -5.42
N ALA A 38 19.79 -6.77 -4.37
CA ALA A 38 19.51 -5.34 -4.40
C ALA A 38 20.52 -4.56 -3.54
N ILE A 39 20.85 -3.35 -3.99
CA ILE A 39 21.79 -2.45 -3.31
C ILE A 39 21.03 -1.62 -2.27
N GLN A 40 21.52 -1.58 -1.04
CA GLN A 40 20.98 -0.72 0.02
C GLN A 40 21.32 0.74 -0.26
N GLN A 41 20.32 1.57 -0.62
CA GLN A 41 20.55 2.98 -0.89
C GLN A 41 19.27 3.81 -0.77
N LYS A 42 19.24 4.82 0.11
CA LYS A 42 18.07 5.65 0.36
C LYS A 42 17.83 6.76 -0.68
N ALA A 43 18.89 7.25 -1.31
CA ALA A 43 18.82 8.42 -2.19
C ALA A 43 18.42 8.10 -3.64
N VAL A 44 18.14 6.84 -3.94
CA VAL A 44 17.75 6.40 -5.29
C VAL A 44 16.29 6.74 -5.55
N LYS A 45 16.00 7.24 -6.75
CA LYS A 45 14.62 7.47 -7.21
C LYS A 45 13.85 6.13 -7.27
N PRO A 46 12.56 6.11 -6.90
CA PRO A 46 11.76 7.22 -6.40
C PRO A 46 11.66 7.27 -4.86
N PHE A 47 12.58 6.63 -4.10
CA PHE A 47 12.46 6.47 -2.64
C PHE A 47 12.19 7.76 -1.87
N PRO A 48 12.88 8.90 -2.11
CA PRO A 48 12.58 10.12 -1.36
C PRO A 48 11.12 10.55 -1.49
N GLU A 49 10.57 10.48 -2.68
CA GLU A 49 9.19 10.85 -2.95
C GLU A 49 8.20 9.83 -2.36
N VAL A 50 8.49 8.55 -2.48
CA VAL A 50 7.68 7.48 -1.88
C VAL A 50 7.61 7.64 -0.36
N ILE A 51 8.75 7.88 0.29
CA ILE A 51 8.82 8.07 1.74
C ILE A 51 8.02 9.30 2.17
N ARG A 52 8.16 10.42 1.46
CA ARG A 52 7.40 11.62 1.73
C ARG A 52 5.89 11.37 1.64
N GLN A 53 5.43 10.71 0.60
CA GLN A 53 4.01 10.41 0.42
C GLN A 53 3.48 9.37 1.41
N LEU A 54 4.30 8.40 1.82
CA LEU A 54 3.93 7.47 2.90
C LEU A 54 3.82 8.19 4.26
N ASP A 55 4.72 9.12 4.57
CA ASP A 55 4.61 9.96 5.77
C ASP A 55 3.30 10.75 5.76
N GLU A 56 2.95 11.39 4.66
CA GLU A 56 1.69 12.12 4.51
C GLU A 56 0.46 11.19 4.62
N TYR A 57 0.53 9.98 4.03
CA TYR A 57 -0.54 8.99 4.16
C TYR A 57 -0.78 8.60 5.62
N PHE A 58 0.27 8.25 6.36
CA PHE A 58 0.15 7.88 7.77
C PHE A 58 -0.17 9.06 8.71
N CYS A 59 0.04 10.29 8.26
CA CYS A 59 -0.45 11.48 8.96
C CYS A 59 -1.91 11.82 8.61
N GLY A 60 -2.52 11.09 7.69
CA GLY A 60 -3.91 11.32 7.26
C GLY A 60 -4.10 12.54 6.36
N THR A 61 -3.01 13.09 5.80
CA THR A 61 -3.04 14.28 4.94
C THR A 61 -3.00 13.94 3.45
N ARG A 62 -2.75 12.68 3.10
CA ARG A 62 -2.71 12.20 1.72
C ARG A 62 -3.69 11.04 1.51
N THR A 63 -4.51 11.14 0.50
CA THR A 63 -5.49 10.11 0.10
C THR A 63 -5.16 9.42 -1.21
N GLU A 64 -4.28 10.00 -2.03
CA GLU A 64 -3.86 9.45 -3.31
C GLU A 64 -2.34 9.48 -3.43
N PHE A 65 -1.76 8.42 -4.01
CA PHE A 65 -0.34 8.34 -4.28
C PHE A 65 -0.05 8.75 -5.74
N ASP A 66 0.95 9.60 -5.90
CA ASP A 66 1.46 10.06 -7.20
C ASP A 66 2.96 9.76 -7.27
N VAL A 67 3.30 8.50 -7.36
CA VAL A 67 4.68 8.01 -7.48
C VAL A 67 4.82 7.12 -8.71
N PRO A 68 5.96 7.15 -9.40
CA PRO A 68 6.19 6.27 -10.53
C PRO A 68 6.32 4.82 -10.05
N ILE A 69 5.39 3.97 -10.44
CA ILE A 69 5.39 2.54 -10.14
C ILE A 69 5.50 1.72 -11.42
N ARG A 70 6.08 0.54 -11.32
CA ARG A 70 6.11 -0.45 -12.39
C ARG A 70 5.76 -1.82 -11.83
N PHE A 71 4.76 -2.45 -12.43
CA PHE A 71 4.41 -3.83 -12.13
C PHE A 71 5.30 -4.82 -12.88
N ILE A 72 5.76 -5.83 -12.17
CA ILE A 72 6.46 -6.99 -12.72
C ILE A 72 5.61 -8.21 -12.36
N GLY A 73 4.95 -8.78 -13.35
CA GLY A 73 4.04 -9.91 -13.19
C GLY A 73 3.48 -10.40 -14.51
N THR A 74 2.61 -11.40 -14.45
CA THR A 74 1.89 -11.88 -15.63
C THR A 74 0.88 -10.82 -16.12
N PRO A 75 0.43 -10.85 -17.37
CA PRO A 75 -0.59 -9.93 -17.88
C PRO A 75 -1.86 -9.93 -17.02
N PHE A 76 -2.29 -11.09 -16.52
CA PHE A 76 -3.43 -11.19 -15.63
C PHE A 76 -3.20 -10.49 -14.28
N GLN A 77 -2.03 -10.72 -13.66
CA GLN A 77 -1.67 -10.07 -12.40
C GLN A 77 -1.63 -8.55 -12.56
N VAL A 78 -0.97 -8.06 -13.61
CA VAL A 78 -0.88 -6.61 -13.87
C VAL A 78 -2.27 -6.01 -14.03
N ASN A 79 -3.16 -6.65 -14.80
CA ASN A 79 -4.54 -6.20 -14.98
C ASN A 79 -5.31 -6.16 -13.65
N ALA A 80 -5.16 -7.19 -12.81
CA ALA A 80 -5.78 -7.22 -11.49
C ALA A 80 -5.25 -6.09 -10.57
N TRP A 81 -3.95 -5.84 -10.57
CA TRP A 81 -3.34 -4.78 -9.77
C TRP A 81 -3.67 -3.37 -10.26
N GLU A 82 -3.74 -3.15 -11.58
CA GLU A 82 -4.22 -1.89 -12.14
C GLU A 82 -5.66 -1.59 -11.71
N ALA A 83 -6.53 -2.61 -11.68
CA ALA A 83 -7.91 -2.44 -11.22
C ALA A 83 -7.99 -1.99 -9.74
N LEU A 84 -7.04 -2.37 -8.89
CA LEU A 84 -6.99 -1.94 -7.50
C LEU A 84 -6.81 -0.42 -7.37
N LYS A 85 -6.06 0.20 -8.27
CA LYS A 85 -5.78 1.65 -8.24
C LYS A 85 -7.05 2.50 -8.41
N SER A 86 -8.11 1.93 -8.96
CA SER A 86 -9.40 2.61 -9.14
C SER A 86 -10.29 2.61 -7.91
N ILE A 87 -9.92 1.93 -6.82
CA ILE A 87 -10.70 1.89 -5.58
C ILE A 87 -10.40 3.15 -4.78
N PRO A 88 -11.41 4.03 -4.56
CA PRO A 88 -11.19 5.29 -3.85
C PRO A 88 -10.73 5.07 -2.39
N TYR A 89 -10.03 6.06 -1.86
CA TYR A 89 -9.67 6.12 -0.45
C TYR A 89 -10.92 6.10 0.44
N GLY A 90 -10.88 5.30 1.50
CA GLY A 90 -12.00 5.15 2.42
C GLY A 90 -13.13 4.24 1.93
N GLU A 91 -13.01 3.68 0.72
CA GLU A 91 -14.01 2.77 0.15
C GLU A 91 -13.48 1.35 0.04
N THR A 92 -14.38 0.40 -0.08
CA THR A 92 -14.07 -1.02 -0.28
C THR A 92 -14.89 -1.59 -1.42
N ILE A 93 -14.34 -2.61 -2.09
CA ILE A 93 -15.08 -3.46 -3.04
C ILE A 93 -14.91 -4.91 -2.64
N SER A 94 -15.80 -5.77 -3.13
CA SER A 94 -15.65 -7.21 -2.96
C SER A 94 -14.71 -7.83 -4.01
N TYR A 95 -14.15 -8.99 -3.69
CA TYR A 95 -13.40 -9.79 -4.68
C TYR A 95 -14.25 -10.09 -5.93
N LYS A 96 -15.58 -10.27 -5.76
CA LYS A 96 -16.51 -10.45 -6.87
C LYS A 96 -16.56 -9.23 -7.77
N GLN A 97 -16.69 -8.03 -7.19
CA GLN A 97 -16.73 -6.78 -7.96
C GLN A 97 -15.41 -6.52 -8.70
N GLN A 98 -14.27 -6.80 -8.06
CA GLN A 98 -12.97 -6.70 -8.76
C GLN A 98 -12.88 -7.73 -9.90
N ALA A 99 -13.32 -8.97 -9.67
CA ALA A 99 -13.34 -10.02 -10.69
C ALA A 99 -14.18 -9.61 -11.90
N GLU A 100 -15.35 -9.04 -11.69
CA GLU A 100 -16.21 -8.54 -12.75
C GLU A 100 -15.52 -7.45 -13.58
N ARG A 101 -14.80 -6.53 -12.94
CA ARG A 101 -14.03 -5.45 -13.61
C ARG A 101 -12.93 -5.96 -14.54
N VAL A 102 -12.30 -7.07 -14.19
CA VAL A 102 -11.18 -7.65 -14.98
C VAL A 102 -11.57 -8.85 -15.83
N GLY A 103 -12.85 -9.24 -15.82
CA GLY A 103 -13.33 -10.38 -16.58
C GLY A 103 -12.84 -11.73 -16.07
N SER A 104 -12.85 -11.92 -14.74
CA SER A 104 -12.34 -13.12 -14.08
C SER A 104 -13.28 -13.57 -12.96
N PHE A 105 -12.79 -14.39 -12.03
CA PHE A 105 -13.55 -14.90 -10.90
C PHE A 105 -12.81 -14.63 -9.57
N PRO A 106 -13.56 -14.59 -8.44
CA PRO A 106 -13.03 -14.11 -7.15
C PRO A 106 -11.79 -14.86 -6.65
N ARG A 107 -11.70 -16.17 -6.86
CA ARG A 107 -10.54 -16.96 -6.43
C ARG A 107 -9.25 -16.57 -7.14
N ALA A 108 -9.31 -16.34 -8.45
CA ALA A 108 -8.15 -15.90 -9.24
C ALA A 108 -7.70 -14.49 -8.81
N ILE A 109 -8.67 -13.60 -8.54
CA ILE A 109 -8.40 -12.26 -8.01
C ILE A 109 -7.75 -12.33 -6.62
N GLY A 110 -8.25 -13.20 -5.74
CA GLY A 110 -7.66 -13.38 -4.41
C GLY A 110 -6.18 -13.81 -4.47
N LEU A 111 -5.84 -14.71 -5.39
CA LEU A 111 -4.45 -15.12 -5.61
C LEU A 111 -3.59 -13.98 -6.16
N ALA A 112 -4.08 -13.23 -7.14
CA ALA A 112 -3.37 -12.08 -7.69
C ALA A 112 -3.16 -10.98 -6.64
N ASN A 113 -4.17 -10.65 -5.86
CA ASN A 113 -4.09 -9.67 -4.78
C ASN A 113 -3.09 -10.09 -3.68
N GLY A 114 -3.04 -11.39 -3.36
CA GLY A 114 -2.05 -11.94 -2.43
C GLY A 114 -0.60 -11.82 -2.91
N GLN A 115 -0.40 -11.60 -4.20
CA GLN A 115 0.90 -11.39 -4.84
C GLN A 115 1.17 -9.93 -5.23
N ASN A 116 0.33 -9.00 -4.77
CA ASN A 116 0.53 -7.56 -5.01
C ASN A 116 1.93 -7.12 -4.56
N PRO A 117 2.79 -6.66 -5.48
CA PRO A 117 4.16 -6.32 -5.15
C PRO A 117 4.32 -4.97 -4.46
N ILE A 118 3.30 -4.10 -4.48
CA ILE A 118 3.38 -2.71 -4.00
C ILE A 118 2.21 -2.45 -3.04
N ALA A 119 2.28 -3.02 -1.84
CA ALA A 119 1.24 -2.90 -0.82
C ALA A 119 1.00 -1.42 -0.43
N ILE A 120 -0.18 -1.10 0.07
CA ILE A 120 -0.63 0.23 0.50
C ILE A 120 -0.85 1.18 -0.68
N ILE A 121 0.18 1.47 -1.48
CA ILE A 121 0.09 2.34 -2.66
C ILE A 121 -0.86 1.73 -3.70
N VAL A 122 -0.76 0.43 -3.91
CA VAL A 122 -1.72 -0.35 -4.69
C VAL A 122 -2.65 -1.06 -3.68
N PRO A 123 -3.88 -0.58 -3.51
CA PRO A 123 -4.65 -0.81 -2.28
C PRO A 123 -5.41 -2.14 -2.27
N CYS A 124 -4.71 -3.27 -2.26
CA CYS A 124 -5.36 -4.57 -2.12
C CYS A 124 -6.05 -4.77 -0.75
N HIS A 125 -5.70 -3.96 0.26
CA HIS A 125 -6.42 -3.94 1.53
C HIS A 125 -7.87 -3.45 1.43
N ARG A 126 -8.24 -2.74 0.36
CA ARG A 126 -9.60 -2.26 0.08
C ARG A 126 -10.50 -3.31 -0.56
N VAL A 127 -10.02 -4.53 -0.78
CA VAL A 127 -10.81 -5.64 -1.31
C VAL A 127 -11.15 -6.61 -0.19
N ILE A 128 -12.44 -6.86 0.00
CA ILE A 128 -13.00 -7.64 1.11
C ILE A 128 -13.90 -8.77 0.59
N GLY A 129 -14.32 -9.69 1.46
CA GLY A 129 -15.30 -10.71 1.11
C GLY A 129 -16.66 -10.10 0.72
N ALA A 130 -17.45 -10.82 -0.10
CA ALA A 130 -18.78 -10.36 -0.52
C ALA A 130 -19.77 -10.22 0.65
N ASP A 131 -19.52 -10.94 1.75
CA ASP A 131 -20.24 -10.85 3.02
C ASP A 131 -19.72 -9.74 3.97
N GLY A 132 -18.75 -8.94 3.52
CA GLY A 132 -18.09 -7.89 4.29
C GLY A 132 -16.96 -8.38 5.21
N GLN A 133 -16.64 -9.67 5.20
CA GLN A 133 -15.56 -10.22 6.02
C GLN A 133 -14.19 -9.95 5.42
N LEU A 134 -13.20 -9.75 6.31
CA LEU A 134 -11.81 -9.61 5.91
C LEU A 134 -11.21 -10.98 5.62
N VAL A 135 -10.69 -11.15 4.42
CA VAL A 135 -10.07 -12.40 3.94
C VAL A 135 -8.69 -12.09 3.39
N GLY A 136 -7.67 -12.80 3.85
CA GLY A 136 -6.31 -12.76 3.36
C GLY A 136 -5.68 -11.35 3.25
N TYR A 137 -4.48 -11.20 3.77
CA TYR A 137 -3.64 -10.02 3.56
C TYR A 137 -2.18 -10.36 3.91
N GLY A 138 -1.22 -9.92 3.09
CA GLY A 138 0.20 -10.21 3.32
C GLY A 138 0.74 -9.70 4.64
N GLY A 139 0.29 -8.54 5.11
CA GLY A 139 0.62 -7.99 6.44
C GLY A 139 -0.20 -8.58 7.59
N GLY A 140 -1.16 -9.47 7.32
CA GLY A 140 -2.09 -10.05 8.29
C GLY A 140 -3.42 -9.29 8.39
N LEU A 141 -4.47 -9.99 8.85
CA LEU A 141 -5.83 -9.43 8.92
C LEU A 141 -5.95 -8.26 9.89
N ASN A 142 -5.18 -8.26 10.99
CA ASN A 142 -5.18 -7.15 11.94
C ASN A 142 -4.68 -5.85 11.28
N LEU A 143 -3.66 -5.95 10.45
CA LEU A 143 -3.14 -4.81 9.70
C LEU A 143 -4.11 -4.36 8.62
N LYS A 144 -4.72 -5.29 7.89
CA LYS A 144 -5.78 -4.97 6.92
C LYS A 144 -6.91 -4.19 7.57
N LYS A 145 -7.40 -4.66 8.71
CA LYS A 145 -8.44 -3.96 9.51
C LYS A 145 -7.98 -2.58 9.97
N ALA A 146 -6.74 -2.47 10.45
CA ALA A 146 -6.19 -1.20 10.91
C ALA A 146 -6.10 -0.16 9.77
N LEU A 147 -5.64 -0.55 8.59
CA LEU A 147 -5.60 0.33 7.41
C LEU A 147 -7.00 0.77 6.98
N LEU A 148 -7.95 -0.15 6.90
CA LEU A 148 -9.33 0.16 6.54
C LEU A 148 -9.99 1.11 7.54
N ASN A 149 -9.84 0.86 8.83
CA ASN A 149 -10.38 1.73 9.88
C ASN A 149 -9.74 3.12 9.82
N PHE A 150 -8.43 3.19 9.62
CA PHE A 150 -7.72 4.45 9.48
C PHE A 150 -8.23 5.27 8.28
N GLU A 151 -8.34 4.65 7.12
CA GLU A 151 -8.86 5.32 5.94
C GLU A 151 -10.31 5.78 6.11
N ALA A 152 -11.17 4.95 6.72
CA ALA A 152 -12.54 5.32 7.02
C ALA A 152 -12.62 6.52 7.98
N MET A 153 -11.79 6.56 9.03
CA MET A 153 -11.76 7.66 9.97
C MET A 153 -11.28 8.96 9.32
N VAL A 154 -10.25 8.91 8.49
CA VAL A 154 -9.78 10.09 7.75
C VAL A 154 -10.84 10.57 6.76
N HIS A 155 -11.48 9.65 6.07
CA HIS A 155 -12.54 9.96 5.11
C HIS A 155 -13.73 10.65 5.79
N ASP A 156 -14.17 10.14 6.95
CA ASP A 156 -15.37 10.62 7.62
C ASP A 156 -15.14 11.86 8.50
N PHE A 157 -13.95 11.98 9.11
CA PHE A 157 -13.65 12.99 10.13
C PHE A 157 -12.51 13.95 9.75
N GLY A 158 -11.88 13.77 8.59
CA GLY A 158 -10.77 14.58 8.14
C GLY A 158 -9.39 14.10 8.64
N PRO A 159 -8.34 14.84 8.28
CA PRO A 159 -6.95 14.45 8.55
C PRO A 159 -6.68 14.14 10.02
N GLN A 160 -6.10 12.98 10.27
CA GLN A 160 -5.66 12.54 11.60
C GLN A 160 -4.56 11.51 11.45
N PRO A 161 -3.57 11.45 12.38
CA PRO A 161 -2.48 10.52 12.27
C PRO A 161 -2.93 9.08 12.54
N PHE A 162 -2.24 8.12 11.92
CA PHE A 162 -2.36 6.72 12.25
C PHE A 162 -1.94 6.50 13.72
N ALA A 163 -2.79 5.92 14.53
CA ALA A 163 -2.49 5.71 15.94
C ALA A 163 -1.50 4.53 16.15
N PRO A 164 -0.54 4.64 17.11
CA PRO A 164 -0.26 5.78 17.97
C PRO A 164 0.34 6.96 17.21
N LEU A 165 0.19 8.16 17.79
CA LEU A 165 0.77 9.39 17.22
C LEU A 165 2.24 9.18 16.88
N ASP A 166 2.57 9.28 15.59
CA ASP A 166 3.96 9.24 15.13
C ASP A 166 4.55 10.66 15.18
N ALA A 167 5.76 10.79 15.73
CA ALA A 167 6.50 12.04 15.75
C ALA A 167 6.70 12.66 14.34
N LYS A 168 6.61 11.85 13.30
CA LYS A 168 6.67 12.30 11.90
C LYS A 168 5.47 13.12 11.45
N CYS A 169 4.36 13.08 12.19
CA CYS A 169 3.14 13.85 11.93
C CYS A 169 3.17 15.23 12.59
N ILE A 170 4.31 15.66 13.09
CA ILE A 170 4.52 16.96 13.70
C ILE A 170 5.32 17.82 12.71
N SER A 171 4.83 19.02 12.41
CA SER A 171 5.55 19.98 11.57
C SER A 171 6.85 20.45 12.25
N SER A 172 7.74 21.07 11.47
CA SER A 172 9.02 21.61 11.98
C SER A 172 8.89 22.64 13.10
N ASP A 173 7.70 23.22 13.27
CA ASP A 173 7.37 24.15 14.36
C ASP A 173 6.74 23.46 15.58
N GLY A 174 6.63 22.12 15.56
CA GLY A 174 6.06 21.33 16.64
C GLY A 174 4.53 21.25 16.63
N SER A 175 3.86 21.82 15.62
CA SER A 175 2.41 21.70 15.47
C SER A 175 2.04 20.40 14.73
N PRO A 176 0.90 19.75 15.07
CA PRO A 176 0.39 18.66 14.26
C PRO A 176 0.06 19.13 12.84
N TRP A 177 0.30 18.29 11.86
CA TRP A 177 -0.11 18.52 10.46
C TRP A 177 -1.65 18.41 10.33
N LEU A 178 -2.37 19.19 11.08
CA LEU A 178 -3.85 19.21 11.05
C LEU A 178 -4.35 20.37 10.21
#